data_14495e60f34146f050c4ffe2afd40858
#
_entry.id   14495e60f34146f050c4ffe2afd40858
#
_cell.length_a   1.000
_cell.length_b   1.000
_cell.length_c   1.000
_cell.angle_alpha   90.00
_cell.angle_beta   90.00
_cell.angle_gamma   90.00
#
_symmetry.space_group_name_H-M   'P 1'
#
loop_
_entity.id
_entity.type
_entity.pdbx_description
1 polymer ?
#
loop_
_entity_poly.entity_id
_entity_poly.type
_entity_poly.pdbx_seq_one_letter_code
_entity_poly.pdbx_strand_id
1 'polypeptide(L)'
;MWQGKTIDGYLEAVAEQIKWRRARSVVTQELRQHLEDQRDAFAAEGQEDPEQLAVEEMGDPVAIGAQLDGLHRPRPQWGLLMGTILLALLGTVLQLWLTATWENPNLDLNPLRTEGVFVLGCGALLLGYFLDDARLARHGRIVYGGALVAGVVAAALSPRIHGGAIYARYVTLCYPVVYALWVYTCRKKGWWGLVLAIGGGAPLAWICMRVPHMLGLLLLLVSGFALMLAAAWNDWFGVGKRKGVLLVATCGVLFAAVAWMVLFGFGYGVQRLQVFLYPEQDPMGMGYQACTIRDVLGASRWLGEGTWNSSLPFERMVPGCEADAFLTTIIYQLGWGPFLAIVLLFAGLMAWIGCRCLKHRSQLGKAVILTVLVVLCGQALCSVAWNLGYALCASAFPLVAGNWNTVVNMGLIGLALSVLRGESIACDYGGEEKTWLPRYRLNIHLEKC
;
A
#
# COMPACT_ATOMS: atom_id res chain seq x y z
N MET A 1 33.63 32.50 11.68
CA MET A 1 34.06 32.12 10.32
C MET A 1 34.68 30.74 10.40
N TRP A 2 34.17 29.80 9.62
CA TRP A 2 34.71 28.45 9.58
C TRP A 2 36.13 28.47 8.98
N GLN A 3 37.08 27.78 9.61
CA GLN A 3 38.51 27.84 9.26
C GLN A 3 39.07 26.52 8.73
N GLY A 4 38.19 25.55 8.39
CA GLY A 4 38.61 24.28 7.82
C GLY A 4 39.07 24.41 6.37
N LYS A 5 40.16 23.69 6.04
CA LYS A 5 40.81 23.77 4.71
C LYS A 5 40.55 22.52 3.86
N THR A 6 39.84 21.52 4.38
CA THR A 6 39.64 20.23 3.72
C THR A 6 38.19 19.99 3.38
N ILE A 7 37.93 19.27 2.27
CA ILE A 7 36.59 18.85 1.83
C ILE A 7 35.92 18.05 2.93
N ASP A 8 36.62 17.14 3.59
CA ASP A 8 36.02 16.28 4.65
C ASP A 8 35.54 17.10 5.84
N GLY A 9 36.34 18.06 6.34
CA GLY A 9 35.94 18.97 7.42
C GLY A 9 34.75 19.88 7.05
N TYR A 10 34.69 20.33 5.80
CA TYR A 10 33.55 21.07 5.28
C TYR A 10 32.26 20.24 5.29
N LEU A 11 32.33 19.01 4.76
CA LEU A 11 31.19 18.10 4.71
C LEU A 11 30.69 17.68 6.11
N GLU A 12 31.61 17.55 7.09
CA GLU A 12 31.24 17.26 8.46
C GLU A 12 30.47 18.42 9.11
N ALA A 13 30.95 19.67 8.89
CA ALA A 13 30.27 20.88 9.36
C ALA A 13 28.89 21.07 8.73
N VAL A 14 28.72 20.78 7.42
CA VAL A 14 27.42 20.76 6.75
C VAL A 14 26.52 19.65 7.30
N ALA A 15 27.08 18.45 7.52
CA ALA A 15 26.34 17.30 8.05
C ALA A 15 25.74 17.55 9.43
N GLU A 16 26.43 18.31 10.30
CA GLU A 16 25.93 18.68 11.62
C GLU A 16 24.65 19.53 11.55
N GLN A 17 24.51 20.37 10.55
CA GLN A 17 23.34 21.25 10.37
C GLN A 17 22.11 20.49 9.86
N ILE A 18 22.30 19.35 9.19
CA ILE A 18 21.21 18.58 8.62
C ILE A 18 20.58 17.68 9.69
N LYS A 19 19.36 18.01 10.12
CA LYS A 19 18.63 17.28 11.18
C LYS A 19 18.18 15.89 10.75
N TRP A 20 17.77 15.76 9.49
CA TRP A 20 17.27 14.49 9.00
C TRP A 20 18.41 13.54 8.60
N ARG A 21 18.58 12.49 9.39
CA ARG A 21 19.70 11.54 9.27
C ARG A 21 19.83 10.90 7.88
N ARG A 22 18.70 10.69 7.17
CA ARG A 22 18.67 10.14 5.81
C ARG A 22 19.15 11.15 4.77
N ALA A 23 18.81 12.44 4.92
CA ALA A 23 19.29 13.53 4.07
C ALA A 23 20.78 13.70 4.19
N ARG A 24 21.30 13.58 5.41
CA ARG A 24 22.69 13.81 5.72
C ARG A 24 23.63 13.02 4.80
N SER A 25 23.43 11.71 4.63
CA SER A 25 24.30 10.88 3.80
C SER A 25 24.17 11.17 2.30
N VAL A 26 22.99 11.52 1.82
CA VAL A 26 22.76 11.82 0.38
C VAL A 26 23.35 13.17 0.04
N VAL A 27 23.04 14.17 0.85
CA VAL A 27 23.49 15.56 0.62
C VAL A 27 25.02 15.67 0.74
N THR A 28 25.63 15.01 1.74
CA THR A 28 27.09 15.03 1.87
C THR A 28 27.80 14.33 0.72
N GLN A 29 27.20 13.28 0.15
CA GLN A 29 27.76 12.61 -1.02
C GLN A 29 27.67 13.47 -2.28
N GLU A 30 26.54 14.13 -2.52
CA GLU A 30 26.38 15.07 -3.65
C GLU A 30 27.32 16.25 -3.54
N LEU A 31 27.44 16.86 -2.34
CA LEU A 31 28.36 17.94 -2.10
C LEU A 31 29.82 17.51 -2.27
N ARG A 32 30.17 16.29 -1.84
CA ARG A 32 31.52 15.74 -2.05
C ARG A 32 31.87 15.70 -3.52
N GLN A 33 31.01 15.13 -4.36
CA GLN A 33 31.24 15.04 -5.80
C GLN A 33 31.41 16.44 -6.41
N HIS A 34 30.56 17.37 -6.01
CA HIS A 34 30.68 18.77 -6.51
C HIS A 34 31.97 19.44 -6.12
N LEU A 35 32.42 19.30 -4.86
CA LEU A 35 33.67 19.82 -4.36
C LEU A 35 34.89 19.15 -5.02
N GLU A 36 34.82 17.83 -5.27
CA GLU A 36 35.87 17.08 -5.98
C GLU A 36 35.96 17.54 -7.44
N ASP A 37 34.83 17.75 -8.13
CA ASP A 37 34.78 18.26 -9.50
C ASP A 37 35.39 19.69 -9.59
N GLN A 38 35.10 20.58 -8.63
CA GLN A 38 35.66 21.92 -8.55
C GLN A 38 37.15 21.87 -8.23
N ARG A 39 37.57 21.06 -7.26
CA ARG A 39 39.00 20.86 -6.96
C ARG A 39 39.76 20.41 -8.20
N ASP A 40 39.26 19.47 -8.96
CA ASP A 40 39.92 18.94 -10.16
C ASP A 40 39.98 20.00 -11.28
N ALA A 41 38.99 20.90 -11.37
CA ALA A 41 39.00 22.03 -12.28
C ALA A 41 40.09 23.05 -11.90
N PHE A 42 40.19 23.43 -10.62
CA PHE A 42 41.26 24.33 -10.14
C PHE A 42 42.67 23.75 -10.27
N ALA A 43 42.79 22.42 -10.06
CA ALA A 43 44.06 21.73 -10.29
C ALA A 43 44.47 21.72 -11.77
N ALA A 44 43.50 21.59 -12.71
CA ALA A 44 43.75 21.69 -14.14
C ALA A 44 44.17 23.11 -14.58
N GLU A 45 43.74 24.17 -13.86
CA GLU A 45 44.13 25.55 -14.07
C GLU A 45 45.48 25.90 -13.42
N GLY A 46 46.11 24.97 -12.69
CA GLY A 46 47.42 25.16 -12.05
C GLY A 46 47.38 26.04 -10.80
N GLN A 47 46.25 26.14 -10.12
CA GLN A 47 46.10 26.93 -8.90
C GLN A 47 46.84 26.26 -7.72
N GLU A 48 47.42 27.08 -6.83
CA GLU A 48 47.96 26.61 -5.55
C GLU A 48 46.80 26.29 -4.59
N ASP A 49 46.85 25.19 -3.90
CA ASP A 49 45.83 24.67 -2.97
C ASP A 49 44.39 24.56 -3.55
N PRO A 50 44.17 23.74 -4.61
CA PRO A 50 42.88 23.61 -5.29
C PRO A 50 41.75 23.13 -4.38
N GLU A 51 42.05 22.36 -3.32
CA GLU A 51 41.08 21.92 -2.34
C GLU A 51 40.55 23.05 -1.47
N GLN A 52 41.44 23.92 -1.01
CA GLN A 52 41.05 25.10 -0.22
C GLN A 52 40.21 26.05 -1.05
N LEU A 53 40.57 26.31 -2.31
CA LEU A 53 39.83 27.18 -3.22
C LEU A 53 38.41 26.63 -3.49
N ALA A 54 38.27 25.34 -3.70
CA ALA A 54 36.95 24.73 -3.89
C ALA A 54 36.04 24.89 -2.66
N VAL A 55 36.61 24.78 -1.46
CA VAL A 55 35.89 24.97 -0.20
C VAL A 55 35.54 26.44 0.04
N GLU A 56 36.44 27.37 -0.27
CA GLU A 56 36.21 28.83 -0.11
C GLU A 56 35.12 29.34 -1.09
N GLU A 57 35.10 28.87 -2.32
CA GLU A 57 34.07 29.22 -3.30
C GLU A 57 32.68 28.73 -2.90
N MET A 58 32.59 27.59 -2.20
CA MET A 58 31.34 27.05 -1.72
C MET A 58 30.68 27.87 -0.62
N GLY A 59 31.46 28.66 0.14
CA GLY A 59 30.98 29.56 1.18
C GLY A 59 30.82 28.88 2.56
N ASP A 60 30.05 29.53 3.45
CA ASP A 60 29.93 29.08 4.84
C ASP A 60 29.16 27.76 4.99
N PRO A 61 29.77 26.70 5.53
CA PRO A 61 29.14 25.40 5.66
C PRO A 61 27.89 25.39 6.58
N VAL A 62 27.84 26.30 7.56
CA VAL A 62 26.69 26.42 8.46
C VAL A 62 25.48 27.01 7.72
N ALA A 63 25.69 28.02 6.91
CA ALA A 63 24.64 28.66 6.12
C ALA A 63 24.10 27.68 5.06
N ILE A 64 25.00 27.03 4.32
CA ILE A 64 24.66 26.04 3.29
C ILE A 64 23.95 24.81 3.91
N GLY A 65 24.46 24.28 5.04
CA GLY A 65 23.86 23.18 5.75
C GLY A 65 22.44 23.49 6.24
N ALA A 66 22.21 24.72 6.74
CA ALA A 66 20.88 25.15 7.16
C ALA A 66 19.90 25.31 5.97
N GLN A 67 20.35 25.82 4.82
CA GLN A 67 19.55 25.90 3.60
C GLN A 67 19.18 24.49 3.09
N LEU A 68 20.14 23.58 3.03
CA LEU A 68 19.94 22.20 2.60
C LEU A 68 19.03 21.42 3.57
N ASP A 69 19.14 21.64 4.90
CA ASP A 69 18.18 21.09 5.87
C ASP A 69 16.76 21.56 5.57
N GLY A 70 16.56 22.84 5.25
CA GLY A 70 15.26 23.39 4.88
C GLY A 70 14.66 22.76 3.62
N LEU A 71 15.48 22.53 2.58
CA LEU A 71 15.07 21.94 1.31
C LEU A 71 14.73 20.44 1.43
N HIS A 72 15.49 19.72 2.28
CA HIS A 72 15.42 18.26 2.38
C HIS A 72 14.63 17.77 3.60
N ARG A 73 13.96 18.65 4.33
CA ARG A 73 13.10 18.25 5.45
C ARG A 73 11.99 17.30 5.01
N PRO A 74 11.71 16.23 5.80
CA PRO A 74 10.55 15.38 5.54
C PRO A 74 9.29 16.23 5.62
N ARG A 75 8.44 16.10 4.60
CA ARG A 75 7.14 16.80 4.55
C ARG A 75 6.05 15.92 5.14
N PRO A 76 5.66 16.13 6.41
CA PRO A 76 4.66 15.29 7.05
C PRO A 76 3.31 15.46 6.35
N GLN A 77 2.64 14.33 6.09
CA GLN A 77 1.35 14.26 5.42
C GLN A 77 0.20 14.25 6.45
N TRP A 78 0.14 15.30 7.30
CA TRP A 78 -0.82 15.37 8.41
C TRP A 78 -2.28 15.22 7.97
N GLY A 79 -2.66 15.82 6.85
CA GLY A 79 -4.03 15.74 6.34
C GLY A 79 -4.44 14.31 5.98
N LEU A 80 -3.57 13.55 5.31
CA LEU A 80 -3.82 12.15 4.96
C LEU A 80 -3.83 11.25 6.20
N LEU A 81 -2.93 11.48 7.14
CA LEU A 81 -2.85 10.73 8.39
C LEU A 81 -4.12 10.94 9.21
N MET A 82 -4.52 12.19 9.42
CA MET A 82 -5.75 12.53 10.15
C MET A 82 -7.00 12.03 9.43
N GLY A 83 -7.08 12.16 8.11
CA GLY A 83 -8.18 11.63 7.31
C GLY A 83 -8.34 10.12 7.46
N THR A 84 -7.22 9.38 7.48
CA THR A 84 -7.23 7.93 7.72
C THR A 84 -7.75 7.59 9.13
N ILE A 85 -7.25 8.27 10.15
CA ILE A 85 -7.66 8.04 11.55
C ILE A 85 -9.15 8.40 11.74
N LEU A 86 -9.59 9.53 11.18
CA LEU A 86 -10.98 9.97 11.29
C LEU A 86 -11.95 9.01 10.60
N LEU A 87 -11.60 8.51 9.43
CA LEU A 87 -12.43 7.52 8.72
C LEU A 87 -12.51 6.19 9.49
N ALA A 88 -11.39 5.72 10.05
CA ALA A 88 -11.38 4.52 10.88
C ALA A 88 -12.15 4.72 12.19
N LEU A 89 -12.03 5.89 12.80
CA LEU A 89 -12.79 6.24 14.01
C LEU A 89 -14.30 6.29 13.71
N LEU A 90 -14.69 6.92 12.59
CA LEU A 90 -16.09 6.94 12.16
C LEU A 90 -16.65 5.53 12.01
N GLY A 91 -15.89 4.62 11.34
CA GLY A 91 -16.29 3.23 11.20
C GLY A 91 -16.43 2.50 12.54
N THR A 92 -15.48 2.69 13.44
CA THR A 92 -15.50 2.11 14.79
C THR A 92 -16.71 2.60 15.59
N VAL A 93 -16.96 3.92 15.60
CA VAL A 93 -18.11 4.51 16.31
C VAL A 93 -19.44 4.01 15.72
N LEU A 94 -19.56 3.97 14.39
CA LEU A 94 -20.75 3.43 13.71
C LEU A 94 -20.97 1.97 14.08
N GLN A 95 -19.92 1.15 14.06
CA GLN A 95 -20.04 -0.27 14.42
C GLN A 95 -20.50 -0.44 15.88
N LEU A 96 -19.87 0.25 16.83
CA LEU A 96 -20.25 0.17 18.23
C LEU A 96 -21.69 0.64 18.44
N TRP A 97 -22.08 1.74 17.79
CA TRP A 97 -23.44 2.30 17.93
C TRP A 97 -24.50 1.41 17.30
N LEU A 98 -24.31 0.92 16.08
CA LEU A 98 -25.28 0.10 15.36
C LEU A 98 -25.45 -1.30 15.97
N THR A 99 -24.38 -1.84 16.60
CA THR A 99 -24.43 -3.16 17.23
C THR A 99 -24.77 -3.15 18.73
N ALA A 100 -24.89 -1.95 19.32
CA ALA A 100 -25.09 -1.80 20.77
C ALA A 100 -26.36 -2.46 21.31
N THR A 101 -27.40 -2.58 20.47
CA THR A 101 -28.70 -3.15 20.84
C THR A 101 -28.87 -4.59 20.37
N TRP A 102 -27.87 -5.20 19.74
CA TRP A 102 -28.00 -6.54 19.20
C TRP A 102 -27.80 -7.62 20.28
N GLU A 103 -28.72 -8.56 20.31
CA GLU A 103 -28.71 -9.71 21.21
C GLU A 103 -28.55 -11.02 20.42
N ASN A 104 -27.38 -11.21 19.80
CA ASN A 104 -27.10 -12.42 19.06
C ASN A 104 -25.88 -13.14 19.68
N PRO A 105 -26.07 -14.31 20.32
CA PRO A 105 -24.98 -15.07 20.95
C PRO A 105 -23.96 -15.63 19.95
N ASN A 106 -24.29 -15.64 18.65
CA ASN A 106 -23.42 -16.13 17.60
C ASN A 106 -22.49 -15.02 17.04
N LEU A 107 -22.70 -13.77 17.42
CA LEU A 107 -21.88 -12.65 17.00
C LEU A 107 -20.89 -12.27 18.11
N ASP A 108 -19.65 -12.03 17.72
CA ASP A 108 -18.64 -11.51 18.63
C ASP A 108 -18.75 -9.95 18.68
N LEU A 109 -19.73 -9.51 19.45
CA LEU A 109 -20.05 -8.08 19.64
C LEU A 109 -19.29 -7.44 20.81
N ASN A 110 -18.15 -7.98 21.20
CA ASN A 110 -17.35 -7.43 22.30
C ASN A 110 -16.82 -6.03 21.96
N PRO A 111 -17.29 -4.95 22.60
CA PRO A 111 -16.85 -3.58 22.34
C PRO A 111 -15.35 -3.40 22.52
N LEU A 112 -14.75 -4.03 23.54
CA LEU A 112 -13.31 -3.97 23.81
C LEU A 112 -12.49 -4.53 22.66
N ARG A 113 -13.02 -5.52 21.91
CA ARG A 113 -12.35 -6.04 20.71
C ARG A 113 -12.35 -5.00 19.60
N THR A 114 -13.48 -4.37 19.33
CA THR A 114 -13.61 -3.35 18.28
C THR A 114 -12.74 -2.12 18.57
N GLU A 115 -12.76 -1.64 19.82
CA GLU A 115 -11.89 -0.55 20.29
C GLU A 115 -10.42 -0.95 20.21
N GLY A 116 -10.07 -2.17 20.67
CA GLY A 116 -8.70 -2.71 20.62
C GLY A 116 -8.17 -2.80 19.20
N VAL A 117 -8.99 -3.21 18.23
CA VAL A 117 -8.63 -3.24 16.80
C VAL A 117 -8.33 -1.84 16.28
N PHE A 118 -9.12 -0.83 16.66
CA PHE A 118 -8.86 0.56 16.28
C PHE A 118 -7.54 1.08 16.85
N VAL A 119 -7.28 0.85 18.15
CA VAL A 119 -6.01 1.26 18.81
C VAL A 119 -4.81 0.57 18.17
N LEU A 120 -4.90 -0.75 17.93
CA LEU A 120 -3.85 -1.51 17.23
C LEU A 120 -3.67 -1.02 15.79
N GLY A 121 -4.76 -0.66 15.11
CA GLY A 121 -4.73 -0.06 13.79
C GLY A 121 -3.99 1.28 13.78
N CYS A 122 -4.25 2.15 14.74
CA CYS A 122 -3.49 3.40 14.90
C CYS A 122 -2.00 3.12 15.17
N GLY A 123 -1.69 2.12 16.00
CA GLY A 123 -0.31 1.66 16.22
C GLY A 123 0.35 1.16 14.94
N ALA A 124 -0.35 0.35 14.14
CA ALA A 124 0.13 -0.15 12.86
C ALA A 124 0.33 0.98 11.84
N LEU A 125 -0.58 1.97 11.79
CA LEU A 125 -0.45 3.16 10.96
C LEU A 125 0.82 3.94 11.30
N LEU A 126 1.06 4.18 12.58
CA LEU A 126 2.26 4.88 13.05
C LEU A 126 3.52 4.07 12.78
N LEU A 127 3.52 2.76 13.05
CA LEU A 127 4.63 1.88 12.71
C LEU A 127 4.95 1.94 11.22
N GLY A 128 3.94 1.79 10.35
CA GLY A 128 4.09 1.93 8.92
C GLY A 128 4.63 3.30 8.49
N TYR A 129 4.13 4.38 9.11
CA TYR A 129 4.54 5.76 8.85
C TYR A 129 6.01 6.04 9.19
N PHE A 130 6.55 5.40 10.21
CA PHE A 130 7.96 5.55 10.59
C PHE A 130 8.89 4.51 9.95
N LEU A 131 8.34 3.52 9.25
CA LEU A 131 9.10 2.53 8.50
C LEU A 131 9.86 3.20 7.35
N ASP A 132 11.14 2.88 7.21
CA ASP A 132 11.98 3.40 6.12
C ASP A 132 11.87 2.49 4.89
N ASP A 133 11.19 2.98 3.85
CA ASP A 133 10.99 2.29 2.57
C ASP A 133 12.31 1.89 1.89
N ALA A 134 13.35 2.71 2.03
CA ALA A 134 14.67 2.42 1.47
C ALA A 134 15.39 1.27 2.20
N ARG A 135 15.20 1.15 3.54
CA ARG A 135 15.71 -0.01 4.28
C ARG A 135 14.98 -1.28 3.87
N LEU A 136 13.65 -1.22 3.73
CA LEU A 136 12.85 -2.33 3.25
C LEU A 136 13.31 -2.79 1.86
N ALA A 137 13.57 -1.86 0.95
CA ALA A 137 14.06 -2.18 -0.39
C ALA A 137 15.46 -2.78 -0.40
N ARG A 138 16.38 -2.27 0.44
CA ARG A 138 17.74 -2.82 0.59
C ARG A 138 17.70 -4.28 1.03
N HIS A 139 16.77 -4.63 1.91
CA HIS A 139 16.59 -5.98 2.44
C HIS A 139 15.41 -6.73 1.78
N GLY A 140 14.99 -6.33 0.58
CA GLY A 140 13.79 -6.86 -0.07
C GLY A 140 13.76 -8.38 -0.23
N ARG A 141 14.92 -9.05 -0.40
CA ARG A 141 15.02 -10.52 -0.42
C ARG A 141 14.71 -11.14 0.94
N ILE A 142 15.19 -10.52 2.03
CA ILE A 142 14.94 -10.98 3.40
C ILE A 142 13.46 -10.76 3.75
N VAL A 143 12.90 -9.60 3.39
CA VAL A 143 11.47 -9.30 3.58
C VAL A 143 10.61 -10.31 2.82
N TYR A 144 10.96 -10.64 1.58
CA TYR A 144 10.26 -11.64 0.78
C TYR A 144 10.33 -13.04 1.42
N GLY A 145 11.52 -13.50 1.81
CA GLY A 145 11.70 -14.80 2.49
C GLY A 145 10.95 -14.84 3.83
N GLY A 146 11.04 -13.77 4.62
CA GLY A 146 10.33 -13.65 5.90
C GLY A 146 8.80 -13.68 5.73
N ALA A 147 8.27 -13.04 4.68
CA ALA A 147 6.84 -13.07 4.39
C ALA A 147 6.35 -14.46 3.95
N LEU A 148 7.16 -15.22 3.20
CA LEU A 148 6.84 -16.62 2.87
C LEU A 148 6.80 -17.48 4.14
N VAL A 149 7.81 -17.37 5.00
CA VAL A 149 7.86 -18.11 6.27
C VAL A 149 6.66 -17.73 7.15
N ALA A 150 6.39 -16.43 7.30
CA ALA A 150 5.24 -15.93 8.06
C ALA A 150 3.91 -16.48 7.54
N GLY A 151 3.74 -16.54 6.21
CA GLY A 151 2.55 -17.11 5.60
C GLY A 151 2.39 -18.62 5.85
N VAL A 152 3.47 -19.39 5.72
CA VAL A 152 3.45 -20.83 6.01
C VAL A 152 3.16 -21.09 7.50
N VAL A 153 3.83 -20.37 8.40
CA VAL A 153 3.62 -20.48 9.85
C VAL A 153 2.19 -20.07 10.22
N ALA A 154 1.71 -18.94 9.69
CA ALA A 154 0.34 -18.50 9.91
C ALA A 154 -0.68 -19.51 9.39
N ALA A 155 -0.44 -20.14 8.23
CA ALA A 155 -1.31 -21.17 7.67
C ALA A 155 -1.32 -22.45 8.52
N ALA A 156 -0.18 -22.81 9.14
CA ALA A 156 -0.03 -23.99 9.99
C ALA A 156 -0.66 -23.79 11.38
N LEU A 157 -0.49 -22.60 11.98
CA LEU A 157 -0.97 -22.30 13.34
C LEU A 157 -2.40 -21.73 13.36
N SER A 158 -2.96 -21.38 12.23
CA SER A 158 -4.27 -20.73 12.18
C SER A 158 -5.43 -21.73 12.38
N PRO A 159 -6.40 -21.40 13.24
CA PRO A 159 -7.64 -22.15 13.29
C PRO A 159 -8.36 -22.07 11.95
N ARG A 160 -8.97 -23.18 11.55
CA ARG A 160 -9.73 -23.25 10.29
C ARG A 160 -11.21 -23.06 10.55
N ILE A 161 -11.78 -22.01 9.96
CA ILE A 161 -13.23 -21.77 9.96
C ILE A 161 -13.71 -21.79 8.51
N HIS A 162 -14.71 -22.61 8.23
CA HIS A 162 -15.23 -22.85 6.88
C HIS A 162 -14.12 -23.19 5.85
N GLY A 163 -13.11 -23.98 6.28
CA GLY A 163 -11.98 -24.37 5.45
C GLY A 163 -10.86 -23.34 5.30
N GLY A 164 -11.08 -22.08 5.67
CA GLY A 164 -10.10 -21.00 5.59
C GLY A 164 -9.28 -20.81 6.87
N ALA A 165 -7.98 -20.58 6.74
CA ALA A 165 -7.08 -20.26 7.84
C ALA A 165 -7.19 -18.76 8.21
N ILE A 166 -7.79 -18.46 9.39
CA ILE A 166 -8.20 -17.08 9.75
C ILE A 166 -7.01 -16.12 9.82
N TYR A 167 -5.94 -16.47 10.53
CA TYR A 167 -4.81 -15.55 10.71
C TYR A 167 -3.97 -15.39 9.44
N ALA A 168 -3.86 -16.44 8.64
CA ALA A 168 -3.09 -16.42 7.41
C ALA A 168 -3.68 -15.47 6.35
N ARG A 169 -5.02 -15.23 6.35
CA ARG A 169 -5.65 -14.26 5.43
C ARG A 169 -5.11 -12.84 5.61
N TYR A 170 -4.76 -12.45 6.84
CA TYR A 170 -4.23 -11.11 7.12
C TYR A 170 -2.79 -10.96 6.61
N VAL A 171 -1.99 -12.02 6.73
CA VAL A 171 -0.62 -12.04 6.18
C VAL A 171 -0.65 -11.94 4.66
N THR A 172 -1.59 -12.63 3.99
CA THR A 172 -1.70 -12.59 2.53
C THR A 172 -2.08 -11.21 1.97
N LEU A 173 -2.73 -10.35 2.75
CA LEU A 173 -3.00 -8.96 2.36
C LEU A 173 -1.73 -8.11 2.21
N CYS A 174 -0.63 -8.48 2.88
CA CYS A 174 0.65 -7.80 2.74
C CYS A 174 1.45 -8.28 1.50
N TYR A 175 1.08 -9.42 0.90
CA TYR A 175 1.84 -10.03 -0.21
C TYR A 175 2.01 -9.14 -1.43
N PRO A 176 1.03 -8.35 -1.86
CA PRO A 176 1.22 -7.41 -2.96
C PRO A 176 2.38 -6.45 -2.74
N VAL A 177 2.52 -5.88 -1.53
CA VAL A 177 3.62 -4.96 -1.20
C VAL A 177 4.96 -5.71 -1.12
N VAL A 178 4.97 -6.91 -0.52
CA VAL A 178 6.15 -7.77 -0.50
C VAL A 178 6.61 -8.12 -1.91
N TYR A 179 5.66 -8.40 -2.81
CA TYR A 179 5.95 -8.65 -4.22
C TYR A 179 6.50 -7.41 -4.93
N ALA A 180 6.01 -6.21 -4.61
CA ALA A 180 6.57 -4.97 -5.15
C ALA A 180 8.05 -4.78 -4.76
N LEU A 181 8.41 -5.07 -3.52
CA LEU A 181 9.80 -5.06 -3.06
C LEU A 181 10.64 -6.10 -3.77
N TRP A 182 10.11 -7.31 -3.99
CA TRP A 182 10.79 -8.36 -4.75
C TRP A 182 11.08 -7.96 -6.19
N VAL A 183 10.07 -7.47 -6.92
CA VAL A 183 10.21 -6.99 -8.31
C VAL A 183 11.28 -5.90 -8.39
N TYR A 184 11.30 -4.98 -7.42
CA TYR A 184 12.30 -3.95 -7.34
C TYR A 184 13.74 -4.51 -7.18
N THR A 185 13.94 -5.58 -6.41
CA THR A 185 15.26 -6.25 -6.29
C THR A 185 15.72 -6.96 -7.56
N CYS A 186 14.80 -7.23 -8.49
CA CYS A 186 15.08 -7.87 -9.77
C CYS A 186 15.46 -6.89 -10.88
N ARG A 187 15.46 -5.56 -10.62
CA ARG A 187 15.85 -4.52 -11.58
C ARG A 187 17.24 -4.71 -12.17
N LYS A 188 17.46 -4.19 -13.38
CA LYS A 188 18.76 -4.13 -14.08
C LYS A 188 19.47 -5.48 -14.28
N LYS A 189 18.74 -6.59 -14.18
CA LYS A 189 19.29 -7.95 -14.36
C LYS A 189 18.92 -8.57 -15.72
N GLY A 190 18.47 -7.76 -16.67
CA GLY A 190 18.07 -8.21 -18.00
C GLY A 190 16.92 -9.22 -17.97
N TRP A 191 16.93 -10.16 -18.88
CA TRP A 191 15.92 -11.21 -19.00
C TRP A 191 15.79 -12.07 -17.74
N TRP A 192 16.87 -12.38 -17.06
CA TRP A 192 16.85 -13.12 -15.80
C TRP A 192 16.12 -12.35 -14.70
N GLY A 193 16.29 -11.03 -14.66
CA GLY A 193 15.53 -10.19 -13.73
C GLY A 193 14.02 -10.26 -13.97
N LEU A 194 13.60 -10.22 -15.23
CA LEU A 194 12.20 -10.31 -15.62
C LEU A 194 11.60 -11.69 -15.26
N VAL A 195 12.30 -12.78 -15.58
CA VAL A 195 11.87 -14.16 -15.25
C VAL A 195 11.77 -14.35 -13.72
N LEU A 196 12.78 -13.89 -12.96
CA LEU A 196 12.75 -13.97 -11.50
C LEU A 196 11.64 -13.11 -10.88
N ALA A 197 11.35 -11.96 -11.48
CA ALA A 197 10.24 -11.11 -11.03
C ALA A 197 8.90 -11.83 -11.22
N ILE A 198 8.63 -12.39 -12.41
CA ILE A 198 7.41 -13.16 -12.70
C ILE A 198 7.33 -14.40 -11.78
N GLY A 199 8.40 -15.18 -11.71
CA GLY A 199 8.46 -16.41 -10.91
C GLY A 199 8.26 -16.18 -9.40
N GLY A 200 8.67 -15.02 -8.87
CA GLY A 200 8.50 -14.66 -7.46
C GLY A 200 7.05 -14.46 -7.03
N GLY A 201 6.11 -14.29 -7.98
CA GLY A 201 4.68 -14.29 -7.65
C GLY A 201 4.12 -15.67 -7.32
N ALA A 202 4.69 -16.74 -7.89
CA ALA A 202 4.16 -18.09 -7.77
C ALA A 202 4.13 -18.66 -6.32
N PRO A 203 5.20 -18.55 -5.50
CA PRO A 203 5.16 -19.01 -4.11
C PRO A 203 4.12 -18.26 -3.27
N LEU A 204 3.97 -16.94 -3.46
CA LEU A 204 2.97 -16.12 -2.76
C LEU A 204 1.55 -16.55 -3.15
N ALA A 205 1.30 -16.73 -4.45
CA ALA A 205 0.01 -17.20 -4.97
C ALA A 205 -0.32 -18.61 -4.45
N TRP A 206 0.69 -19.50 -4.41
CA TRP A 206 0.53 -20.86 -3.88
C TRP A 206 0.08 -20.85 -2.40
N ILE A 207 0.66 -19.99 -1.56
CA ILE A 207 0.22 -19.84 -0.16
C ILE A 207 -1.22 -19.31 -0.10
N CYS A 208 -1.59 -18.31 -0.92
CA CYS A 208 -2.98 -17.82 -1.00
C CYS A 208 -3.98 -18.93 -1.34
N MET A 209 -3.62 -19.84 -2.25
CA MET A 209 -4.45 -21.01 -2.60
C MET A 209 -4.54 -22.03 -1.47
N ARG A 210 -3.45 -22.26 -0.73
CA ARG A 210 -3.43 -23.17 0.43
C ARG A 210 -4.22 -22.65 1.64
N VAL A 211 -4.36 -21.34 1.75
CA VAL A 211 -5.13 -20.62 2.79
C VAL A 211 -6.61 -20.47 2.42
N PRO A 212 -7.09 -20.95 1.30
CA PRO A 212 -8.26 -20.60 0.49
C PRO A 212 -8.75 -19.13 0.65
N HIS A 213 -7.84 -18.19 0.43
CA HIS A 213 -8.16 -16.76 0.52
C HIS A 213 -8.27 -16.14 -0.89
N MET A 214 -9.44 -16.25 -1.51
CA MET A 214 -9.68 -15.76 -2.88
C MET A 214 -9.38 -14.28 -3.05
N LEU A 215 -9.79 -13.45 -2.07
CA LEU A 215 -9.53 -12.02 -2.12
C LEU A 215 -8.02 -11.73 -2.14
N GLY A 216 -7.24 -12.34 -1.24
CA GLY A 216 -5.79 -12.17 -1.19
C GLY A 216 -5.11 -12.58 -2.51
N LEU A 217 -5.55 -13.69 -3.11
CA LEU A 217 -5.06 -14.13 -4.42
C LEU A 217 -5.42 -13.11 -5.51
N LEU A 218 -6.67 -12.68 -5.58
CA LEU A 218 -7.13 -11.68 -6.57
C LEU A 218 -6.33 -10.38 -6.47
N LEU A 219 -6.16 -9.86 -5.25
CA LEU A 219 -5.39 -8.63 -5.01
C LEU A 219 -3.92 -8.78 -5.39
N LEU A 220 -3.30 -9.94 -5.07
CA LEU A 220 -1.92 -10.24 -5.48
C LEU A 220 -1.77 -10.27 -7.00
N LEU A 221 -2.72 -10.90 -7.70
CA LEU A 221 -2.68 -11.02 -9.16
C LEU A 221 -2.89 -9.68 -9.85
N VAL A 222 -3.92 -8.93 -9.45
CA VAL A 222 -4.24 -7.63 -10.04
C VAL A 222 -3.12 -6.63 -9.77
N SER A 223 -2.67 -6.52 -8.52
CA SER A 223 -1.59 -5.59 -8.15
C SER A 223 -0.26 -6.02 -8.76
N GLY A 224 0.03 -7.32 -8.78
CA GLY A 224 1.25 -7.86 -9.38
C GLY A 224 1.30 -7.64 -10.88
N PHE A 225 0.19 -7.86 -11.59
CA PHE A 225 0.10 -7.58 -13.03
C PHE A 225 0.27 -6.08 -13.33
N ALA A 226 -0.44 -5.21 -12.61
CA ALA A 226 -0.33 -3.76 -12.77
C ALA A 226 1.12 -3.28 -12.50
N LEU A 227 1.75 -3.79 -11.46
CA LEU A 227 3.13 -3.49 -11.12
C LEU A 227 4.12 -3.97 -12.19
N MET A 228 4.00 -5.21 -12.64
CA MET A 228 4.87 -5.78 -13.68
C MET A 228 4.72 -5.05 -15.00
N LEU A 229 3.49 -4.64 -15.34
CA LEU A 229 3.23 -3.83 -16.54
C LEU A 229 3.88 -2.44 -16.42
N ALA A 230 3.76 -1.79 -15.26
CA ALA A 230 4.43 -0.52 -14.98
C ALA A 230 5.96 -0.65 -15.00
N ALA A 231 6.51 -1.71 -14.42
CA ALA A 231 7.94 -1.99 -14.41
C ALA A 231 8.50 -2.26 -15.83
N ALA A 232 7.77 -3.02 -16.66
CA ALA A 232 8.13 -3.27 -18.04
C ALA A 232 8.00 -2.00 -18.90
N TRP A 233 6.96 -1.19 -18.67
CA TRP A 233 6.77 0.09 -19.37
C TRP A 233 7.91 1.08 -19.10
N ASN A 234 8.46 1.09 -17.91
CA ASN A 234 9.59 1.93 -17.52
C ASN A 234 10.97 1.25 -17.74
N ASP A 235 10.98 0.11 -18.41
CA ASP A 235 12.19 -0.68 -18.73
C ASP A 235 13.10 -0.97 -17.51
N TRP A 236 12.50 -1.32 -16.37
CA TRP A 236 13.25 -1.61 -15.15
C TRP A 236 14.28 -2.73 -15.30
N PHE A 237 14.04 -3.65 -16.22
CA PHE A 237 14.88 -4.83 -16.42
C PHE A 237 15.97 -4.61 -17.49
N GLY A 238 15.89 -3.54 -18.32
CA GLY A 238 16.82 -3.31 -19.42
C GLY A 238 16.63 -4.26 -20.61
N VAL A 239 15.43 -4.79 -20.79
CA VAL A 239 15.09 -5.74 -21.88
C VAL A 239 14.53 -5.01 -23.11
N GLY A 240 14.17 -3.76 -22.92
CA GLY A 240 13.46 -2.94 -23.90
C GLY A 240 11.95 -2.95 -23.67
N LYS A 241 11.38 -1.74 -23.61
CA LYS A 241 9.98 -1.48 -23.27
C LYS A 241 8.97 -2.35 -24.00
N ARG A 242 9.04 -2.41 -25.35
CA ARG A 242 8.08 -3.18 -26.17
C ARG A 242 8.13 -4.69 -25.88
N LYS A 243 9.33 -5.25 -25.80
CA LYS A 243 9.53 -6.70 -25.53
C LYS A 243 9.09 -7.07 -24.12
N GLY A 244 9.45 -6.25 -23.13
CA GLY A 244 9.06 -6.46 -21.73
C GLY A 244 7.56 -6.40 -21.54
N VAL A 245 6.89 -5.36 -22.08
CA VAL A 245 5.44 -5.22 -21.99
C VAL A 245 4.71 -6.37 -22.69
N LEU A 246 5.12 -6.75 -23.90
CA LEU A 246 4.52 -7.88 -24.62
C LEU A 246 4.61 -9.18 -23.83
N LEU A 247 5.80 -9.50 -23.28
CA LEU A 247 5.98 -10.72 -22.49
C LEU A 247 5.11 -10.70 -21.22
N VAL A 248 5.10 -9.60 -20.46
CA VAL A 248 4.28 -9.45 -19.25
C VAL A 248 2.79 -9.58 -19.58
N ALA A 249 2.33 -8.93 -20.66
CA ALA A 249 0.93 -9.03 -21.09
C ALA A 249 0.56 -10.47 -21.49
N THR A 250 1.41 -11.14 -22.28
CA THR A 250 1.18 -12.53 -22.70
C THR A 250 1.15 -13.47 -21.48
N CYS A 251 2.14 -13.37 -20.58
CA CYS A 251 2.17 -14.17 -19.35
C CYS A 251 0.94 -13.87 -18.46
N GLY A 252 0.52 -12.60 -18.37
CA GLY A 252 -0.66 -12.19 -17.62
C GLY A 252 -1.95 -12.82 -18.15
N VAL A 253 -2.14 -12.80 -19.48
CA VAL A 253 -3.30 -13.42 -20.13
C VAL A 253 -3.30 -14.94 -19.93
N LEU A 254 -2.16 -15.60 -20.14
CA LEU A 254 -2.04 -17.05 -19.92
C LEU A 254 -2.31 -17.42 -18.47
N PHE A 255 -1.77 -16.64 -17.53
CA PHE A 255 -1.98 -16.86 -16.11
C PHE A 255 -3.46 -16.64 -15.71
N ALA A 256 -4.09 -15.59 -16.23
CA ALA A 256 -5.52 -15.33 -16.01
C ALA A 256 -6.39 -16.47 -16.57
N ALA A 257 -6.06 -17.00 -17.75
CA ALA A 257 -6.77 -18.13 -18.34
C ALA A 257 -6.63 -19.40 -17.51
N VAL A 258 -5.41 -19.70 -17.03
CA VAL A 258 -5.17 -20.85 -16.14
C VAL A 258 -5.88 -20.67 -14.80
N ALA A 259 -5.79 -19.49 -14.18
CA ALA A 259 -6.48 -19.19 -12.93
C ALA A 259 -7.99 -19.31 -13.07
N TRP A 260 -8.55 -18.78 -14.16
CA TRP A 260 -9.97 -18.94 -14.48
C TRP A 260 -10.37 -20.41 -14.61
N MET A 261 -9.60 -21.21 -15.36
CA MET A 261 -9.85 -22.64 -15.54
C MET A 261 -9.80 -23.40 -14.23
N VAL A 262 -8.81 -23.12 -13.36
CA VAL A 262 -8.65 -23.76 -12.06
C VAL A 262 -9.76 -23.37 -11.08
N LEU A 263 -10.14 -22.09 -11.04
CA LEU A 263 -11.10 -21.56 -10.08
C LEU A 263 -12.56 -21.83 -10.49
N PHE A 264 -12.85 -21.80 -11.77
CA PHE A 264 -14.21 -21.81 -12.30
C PHE A 264 -14.46 -22.87 -13.38
N GLY A 265 -13.44 -23.61 -13.81
CA GLY A 265 -13.56 -24.59 -14.89
C GLY A 265 -14.20 -25.91 -14.49
N PHE A 266 -14.19 -26.30 -13.20
CA PHE A 266 -14.61 -27.63 -12.75
C PHE A 266 -15.39 -27.59 -11.43
N GLY A 267 -16.38 -28.49 -11.31
CA GLY A 267 -17.04 -28.83 -10.07
C GLY A 267 -17.61 -27.66 -9.28
N TYR A 268 -17.17 -27.51 -8.04
CA TYR A 268 -17.64 -26.49 -7.10
C TYR A 268 -17.43 -25.05 -7.61
N GLY A 269 -16.38 -24.80 -8.37
CA GLY A 269 -16.11 -23.48 -8.96
C GLY A 269 -17.18 -23.04 -9.97
N VAL A 270 -17.67 -23.98 -10.80
CA VAL A 270 -18.77 -23.71 -11.76
C VAL A 270 -20.05 -23.36 -11.00
N GLN A 271 -20.39 -24.15 -9.98
CA GLN A 271 -21.57 -23.88 -9.14
C GLN A 271 -21.48 -22.51 -8.47
N ARG A 272 -20.31 -22.17 -7.95
CA ARG A 272 -20.09 -20.86 -7.32
C ARG A 272 -20.26 -19.71 -8.31
N LEU A 273 -19.80 -19.86 -9.54
CA LEU A 273 -19.99 -18.86 -10.60
C LEU A 273 -21.47 -18.75 -11.00
N GLN A 274 -22.17 -19.86 -11.10
CA GLN A 274 -23.62 -19.88 -11.40
C GLN A 274 -24.41 -19.15 -10.31
N VAL A 275 -24.16 -19.45 -9.03
CA VAL A 275 -24.83 -18.79 -7.90
C VAL A 275 -24.44 -17.32 -7.79
N PHE A 276 -23.20 -16.94 -8.15
CA PHE A 276 -22.82 -15.53 -8.23
C PHE A 276 -23.66 -14.76 -9.25
N LEU A 277 -23.90 -15.35 -10.43
CA LEU A 277 -24.71 -14.72 -11.49
C LEU A 277 -26.22 -14.79 -11.20
N TYR A 278 -26.66 -15.93 -10.67
CA TYR A 278 -28.08 -16.26 -10.45
C TYR A 278 -28.29 -16.85 -9.04
N PRO A 279 -28.17 -16.04 -7.96
CA PRO A 279 -28.27 -16.56 -6.59
C PRO A 279 -29.65 -17.14 -6.28
N GLU A 280 -30.68 -16.78 -7.01
CA GLU A 280 -32.05 -17.25 -6.87
C GLU A 280 -32.23 -18.74 -7.25
N GLN A 281 -31.21 -19.34 -7.91
CA GLN A 281 -31.26 -20.78 -8.22
C GLN A 281 -31.03 -21.69 -6.98
N ASP A 282 -30.37 -21.13 -5.95
CA ASP A 282 -30.14 -21.84 -4.68
C ASP A 282 -30.27 -20.87 -3.49
N PRO A 283 -31.50 -20.39 -3.22
CA PRO A 283 -31.75 -19.33 -2.24
C PRO A 283 -31.56 -19.79 -0.79
N MET A 284 -31.59 -21.09 -0.51
CA MET A 284 -31.40 -21.70 0.82
C MET A 284 -30.00 -22.26 1.04
N GLY A 285 -29.16 -22.34 -0.01
CA GLY A 285 -27.81 -22.84 0.04
C GLY A 285 -26.78 -21.73 -0.22
N MET A 286 -25.97 -21.90 -1.27
CA MET A 286 -24.89 -20.96 -1.59
C MET A 286 -25.36 -19.53 -1.93
N GLY A 287 -26.58 -19.36 -2.46
CA GLY A 287 -27.20 -18.08 -2.79
C GLY A 287 -27.86 -17.36 -1.62
N TYR A 288 -28.02 -18.02 -0.46
CA TYR A 288 -28.75 -17.49 0.69
C TYR A 288 -28.33 -16.06 1.07
N GLN A 289 -27.05 -15.84 1.26
CA GLN A 289 -26.54 -14.52 1.68
C GLN A 289 -26.78 -13.43 0.62
N ALA A 290 -26.59 -13.76 -0.66
CA ALA A 290 -26.84 -12.80 -1.74
C ALA A 290 -28.32 -12.44 -1.88
N CYS A 291 -29.23 -13.44 -1.80
CA CYS A 291 -30.67 -13.21 -1.82
C CYS A 291 -31.12 -12.39 -0.61
N THR A 292 -30.69 -12.77 0.59
CA THR A 292 -31.02 -12.02 1.82
C THR A 292 -30.56 -10.56 1.77
N ILE A 293 -29.33 -10.32 1.29
CA ILE A 293 -28.84 -8.94 1.11
C ILE A 293 -29.71 -8.19 0.12
N ARG A 294 -30.06 -8.78 -1.03
CA ARG A 294 -30.91 -8.12 -2.04
C ARG A 294 -32.30 -7.79 -1.49
N ASP A 295 -32.91 -8.68 -0.69
CA ASP A 295 -34.18 -8.43 -0.04
C ASP A 295 -34.11 -7.27 0.94
N VAL A 296 -33.06 -7.24 1.76
CA VAL A 296 -32.77 -6.12 2.69
C VAL A 296 -32.61 -4.80 1.96
N LEU A 297 -31.83 -4.80 0.88
CA LEU A 297 -31.61 -3.59 0.07
C LEU A 297 -32.88 -3.08 -0.58
N GLY A 298 -33.76 -3.99 -1.04
CA GLY A 298 -35.07 -3.66 -1.60
C GLY A 298 -36.02 -2.99 -0.58
N ALA A 299 -35.84 -3.31 0.71
CA ALA A 299 -36.61 -2.75 1.81
C ALA A 299 -35.95 -1.50 2.44
N SER A 300 -34.74 -1.11 1.98
CA SER A 300 -33.97 0.01 2.55
C SER A 300 -34.42 1.36 1.99
N ARG A 301 -34.23 2.43 2.78
CA ARG A 301 -34.62 3.82 2.44
C ARG A 301 -33.40 4.68 2.13
N TRP A 302 -33.64 5.87 1.59
CA TRP A 302 -32.57 6.85 1.39
C TRP A 302 -31.95 7.36 2.69
N LEU A 303 -32.81 7.58 3.71
CA LEU A 303 -32.40 7.96 5.06
C LEU A 303 -33.30 7.23 6.09
N GLY A 304 -32.69 6.79 7.17
CA GLY A 304 -33.35 6.07 8.25
C GLY A 304 -33.51 4.58 8.01
N GLU A 305 -34.09 3.88 8.96
CA GLU A 305 -34.22 2.43 8.99
C GLU A 305 -35.16 1.90 7.89
N GLY A 306 -34.77 0.81 7.27
CA GLY A 306 -35.56 0.08 6.29
C GLY A 306 -36.77 -0.62 6.90
N THR A 307 -37.69 -1.07 6.04
CA THR A 307 -38.95 -1.73 6.45
C THR A 307 -38.98 -3.21 6.03
N TRP A 308 -37.84 -3.91 6.20
CA TRP A 308 -37.77 -5.31 5.88
C TRP A 308 -38.58 -6.15 6.88
N ASN A 309 -39.60 -6.87 6.39
CA ASN A 309 -40.46 -7.70 7.21
C ASN A 309 -39.89 -9.12 7.24
N SER A 310 -39.19 -9.48 8.30
CA SER A 310 -38.66 -10.84 8.50
C SER A 310 -39.19 -11.43 9.83
N SER A 311 -39.18 -12.75 9.90
CA SER A 311 -39.60 -13.51 11.10
C SER A 311 -38.58 -13.41 12.25
N LEU A 312 -37.35 -13.05 11.96
CA LEU A 312 -36.23 -12.96 12.91
C LEU A 312 -35.57 -11.58 12.82
N PRO A 313 -34.89 -11.13 13.87
CA PRO A 313 -34.10 -9.90 13.86
C PRO A 313 -33.05 -9.88 12.75
N PHE A 314 -32.72 -8.66 12.23
CA PHE A 314 -31.80 -8.42 11.14
C PHE A 314 -30.44 -9.11 11.37
N GLU A 315 -29.88 -8.99 12.58
CA GLU A 315 -28.57 -9.54 12.95
C GLU A 315 -28.52 -11.07 12.99
N ARG A 316 -29.68 -11.74 12.99
CA ARG A 316 -29.78 -13.21 12.90
C ARG A 316 -29.96 -13.69 11.47
N MET A 317 -30.51 -12.85 10.60
CA MET A 317 -30.82 -13.20 9.21
C MET A 317 -29.67 -12.89 8.24
N VAL A 318 -28.89 -11.82 8.49
CA VAL A 318 -27.80 -11.40 7.62
C VAL A 318 -26.46 -11.86 8.17
N PRO A 319 -25.85 -12.94 7.61
CA PRO A 319 -24.55 -13.42 8.07
C PRO A 319 -23.45 -12.37 7.86
N GLY A 320 -22.64 -12.13 8.90
CA GLY A 320 -21.53 -11.17 8.86
C GLY A 320 -21.93 -9.71 8.83
N CYS A 321 -23.14 -9.38 9.30
CA CYS A 321 -23.64 -8.01 9.39
C CYS A 321 -22.76 -7.09 10.23
N GLU A 322 -21.97 -7.64 11.16
CA GLU A 322 -20.97 -6.92 11.99
C GLU A 322 -19.61 -6.76 11.30
N ALA A 323 -19.35 -7.47 10.20
CA ALA A 323 -18.02 -7.52 9.57
C ALA A 323 -18.08 -7.34 8.04
N ASP A 324 -18.20 -8.44 7.29
CA ASP A 324 -18.13 -8.39 5.83
C ASP A 324 -19.39 -7.77 5.19
N ALA A 325 -20.56 -7.92 5.82
CA ALA A 325 -21.82 -7.32 5.40
C ALA A 325 -22.16 -6.01 6.16
N PHE A 326 -21.18 -5.36 6.78
CA PHE A 326 -21.39 -4.17 7.58
C PHE A 326 -21.92 -2.98 6.76
N LEU A 327 -21.54 -2.84 5.48
CA LEU A 327 -22.14 -1.80 4.63
C LEU A 327 -23.64 -2.04 4.38
N THR A 328 -24.08 -3.30 4.28
CA THR A 328 -25.51 -3.67 4.22
C THR A 328 -26.23 -3.22 5.49
N THR A 329 -25.60 -3.39 6.66
CA THR A 329 -26.11 -2.90 7.95
C THR A 329 -26.29 -1.38 7.93
N ILE A 330 -25.30 -0.65 7.43
CA ILE A 330 -25.38 0.81 7.29
C ILE A 330 -26.53 1.22 6.35
N ILE A 331 -26.66 0.54 5.20
CA ILE A 331 -27.74 0.82 4.24
C ILE A 331 -29.11 0.53 4.87
N TYR A 332 -29.25 -0.57 5.60
CA TYR A 332 -30.53 -0.92 6.22
C TYR A 332 -30.92 -0.01 7.38
N GLN A 333 -29.99 0.26 8.30
CA GLN A 333 -30.29 1.02 9.52
C GLN A 333 -30.25 2.53 9.33
N LEU A 334 -29.37 3.05 8.48
CA LEU A 334 -29.19 4.48 8.27
C LEU A 334 -29.63 4.98 6.90
N GLY A 335 -29.67 4.10 5.92
CA GLY A 335 -30.07 4.42 4.55
C GLY A 335 -28.90 4.50 3.56
N TRP A 336 -29.24 4.68 2.29
CA TRP A 336 -28.30 4.79 1.18
C TRP A 336 -27.41 6.05 1.25
N GLY A 337 -27.91 7.16 1.81
CA GLY A 337 -27.17 8.42 1.94
C GLY A 337 -25.87 8.28 2.73
N PRO A 338 -25.90 7.80 3.98
CA PRO A 338 -24.70 7.54 4.79
C PRO A 338 -23.73 6.54 4.16
N PHE A 339 -24.24 5.47 3.53
CA PHE A 339 -23.41 4.53 2.78
C PHE A 339 -22.62 5.24 1.68
N LEU A 340 -23.30 6.03 0.83
CA LEU A 340 -22.63 6.76 -0.25
C LEU A 340 -21.62 7.77 0.30
N ALA A 341 -21.94 8.46 1.40
CA ALA A 341 -21.00 9.38 2.04
C ALA A 341 -19.70 8.67 2.48
N ILE A 342 -19.80 7.50 3.10
CA ILE A 342 -18.65 6.70 3.52
C ILE A 342 -17.80 6.26 2.32
N VAL A 343 -18.44 5.75 1.28
CA VAL A 343 -17.75 5.31 0.06
C VAL A 343 -17.05 6.49 -0.63
N LEU A 344 -17.68 7.66 -0.69
CA LEU A 344 -17.10 8.87 -1.27
C LEU A 344 -15.94 9.43 -0.43
N LEU A 345 -16.04 9.41 0.90
CA LEU A 345 -14.94 9.81 1.79
C LEU A 345 -13.72 8.90 1.59
N PHE A 346 -13.94 7.60 1.52
CA PHE A 346 -12.87 6.64 1.25
C PHE A 346 -12.27 6.87 -0.15
N ALA A 347 -13.10 7.02 -1.18
CA ALA A 347 -12.65 7.27 -2.56
C ALA A 347 -11.84 8.59 -2.64
N GLY A 348 -12.28 9.64 -1.95
CA GLY A 348 -11.55 10.91 -1.85
C GLY A 348 -10.17 10.74 -1.21
N LEU A 349 -10.06 9.94 -0.12
CA LEU A 349 -8.80 9.63 0.53
C LEU A 349 -7.85 8.87 -0.43
N MET A 350 -8.36 7.84 -1.13
CA MET A 350 -7.58 7.09 -2.10
C MET A 350 -7.16 7.94 -3.30
N ALA A 351 -8.03 8.79 -3.81
CA ALA A 351 -7.72 9.72 -4.88
C ALA A 351 -6.63 10.72 -4.45
N TRP A 352 -6.67 11.22 -3.21
CA TRP A 352 -5.64 12.11 -2.69
C TRP A 352 -4.27 11.43 -2.62
N ILE A 353 -4.19 10.19 -2.09
CA ILE A 353 -2.95 9.39 -2.10
C ILE A 353 -2.48 9.14 -3.54
N GLY A 354 -3.39 8.82 -4.46
CA GLY A 354 -3.10 8.60 -5.88
C GLY A 354 -2.53 9.84 -6.58
N CYS A 355 -3.10 11.01 -6.36
CA CYS A 355 -2.59 12.27 -6.90
C CYS A 355 -1.17 12.59 -6.39
N ARG A 356 -0.87 12.23 -5.13
CA ARG A 356 0.49 12.36 -4.59
C ARG A 356 1.44 11.33 -5.21
N CYS A 357 0.98 10.09 -5.42
CA CYS A 357 1.76 9.04 -6.08
C CYS A 357 2.25 9.44 -7.47
N LEU A 358 1.38 10.07 -8.28
CA LEU A 358 1.73 10.50 -9.63
C LEU A 358 2.90 11.52 -9.65
N LYS A 359 2.98 12.38 -8.62
CA LYS A 359 4.02 13.40 -8.47
C LYS A 359 5.31 12.87 -7.85
N HIS A 360 5.28 11.67 -7.26
CA HIS A 360 6.43 11.10 -6.56
C HIS A 360 7.60 10.81 -7.52
N ARG A 361 8.84 11.05 -7.12
CA ARG A 361 10.03 10.92 -7.99
C ARG A 361 10.59 9.49 -8.02
N SER A 362 10.61 8.79 -6.87
CA SER A 362 11.17 7.43 -6.78
C SER A 362 10.31 6.39 -7.46
N GLN A 363 10.92 5.51 -8.25
CA GLN A 363 10.27 4.37 -8.88
C GLN A 363 9.79 3.35 -7.83
N LEU A 364 10.61 3.11 -6.79
CA LEU A 364 10.23 2.27 -5.67
C LEU A 364 9.01 2.84 -4.95
N GLY A 365 9.05 4.14 -4.63
CA GLY A 365 7.94 4.82 -3.95
C GLY A 365 6.64 4.70 -4.73
N LYS A 366 6.67 4.97 -6.05
CA LYS A 366 5.51 4.77 -6.93
C LYS A 366 4.99 3.34 -6.89
N ALA A 367 5.87 2.34 -6.95
CA ALA A 367 5.50 0.94 -6.93
C ALA A 367 4.78 0.56 -5.62
N VAL A 368 5.32 0.95 -4.47
CA VAL A 368 4.73 0.68 -3.15
C VAL A 368 3.37 1.36 -3.02
N ILE A 369 3.27 2.66 -3.33
CA ILE A 369 2.00 3.40 -3.21
C ILE A 369 0.96 2.84 -4.17
N LEU A 370 1.32 2.58 -5.44
CA LEU A 370 0.42 1.98 -6.42
C LEU A 370 -0.13 0.64 -5.94
N THR A 371 0.75 -0.21 -5.39
CA THR A 371 0.35 -1.52 -4.87
C THR A 371 -0.60 -1.39 -3.69
N VAL A 372 -0.33 -0.49 -2.74
CA VAL A 372 -1.23 -0.21 -1.61
C VAL A 372 -2.59 0.30 -2.11
N LEU A 373 -2.61 1.23 -3.08
CA LEU A 373 -3.84 1.73 -3.67
C LEU A 373 -4.66 0.61 -4.33
N VAL A 374 -4.02 -0.26 -5.12
CA VAL A 374 -4.71 -1.38 -5.77
C VAL A 374 -5.29 -2.34 -4.72
N VAL A 375 -4.56 -2.61 -3.64
CA VAL A 375 -5.04 -3.47 -2.55
C VAL A 375 -6.25 -2.86 -1.86
N LEU A 376 -6.19 -1.59 -1.47
CA LEU A 376 -7.27 -0.93 -0.74
C LEU A 376 -8.51 -0.68 -1.63
N CYS A 377 -8.31 -0.19 -2.85
CA CYS A 377 -9.40 0.01 -3.80
C CYS A 377 -10.03 -1.33 -4.21
N GLY A 378 -9.22 -2.36 -4.42
CA GLY A 378 -9.70 -3.70 -4.75
C GLY A 378 -10.53 -4.31 -3.60
N GLN A 379 -10.08 -4.18 -2.34
CA GLN A 379 -10.87 -4.59 -1.17
C GLN A 379 -12.19 -3.81 -1.10
N ALA A 380 -12.15 -2.49 -1.29
CA ALA A 380 -13.36 -1.65 -1.26
C ALA A 380 -14.36 -2.06 -2.36
N LEU A 381 -13.89 -2.27 -3.59
CA LEU A 381 -14.74 -2.73 -4.70
C LEU A 381 -15.37 -4.10 -4.42
N CYS A 382 -14.58 -5.06 -3.92
CA CYS A 382 -15.10 -6.38 -3.55
C CYS A 382 -16.11 -6.27 -2.39
N SER A 383 -15.84 -5.41 -1.39
CA SER A 383 -16.76 -5.18 -0.29
C SER A 383 -18.08 -4.53 -0.75
N VAL A 384 -18.02 -3.51 -1.58
CA VAL A 384 -19.23 -2.88 -2.15
C VAL A 384 -20.01 -3.90 -2.97
N ALA A 385 -19.36 -4.66 -3.85
CA ALA A 385 -20.03 -5.70 -4.65
C ALA A 385 -20.70 -6.76 -3.74
N TRP A 386 -20.00 -7.23 -2.70
CA TRP A 386 -20.53 -8.17 -1.73
C TRP A 386 -21.78 -7.63 -1.04
N ASN A 387 -21.72 -6.40 -0.56
CA ASN A 387 -22.82 -5.72 0.14
C ASN A 387 -23.96 -5.27 -0.78
N LEU A 388 -23.78 -5.36 -2.10
CA LEU A 388 -24.86 -5.21 -3.09
C LEU A 388 -25.46 -6.54 -3.55
N GLY A 389 -25.10 -7.65 -2.90
CA GLY A 389 -25.63 -8.99 -3.20
C GLY A 389 -24.91 -9.71 -4.34
N TYR A 390 -23.66 -9.35 -4.63
CA TYR A 390 -22.78 -10.05 -5.58
C TYR A 390 -21.73 -10.86 -4.82
N ALA A 391 -22.07 -12.09 -4.43
CA ALA A 391 -21.34 -12.90 -3.46
C ALA A 391 -20.14 -13.67 -4.06
N LEU A 392 -19.20 -12.99 -4.75
CA LEU A 392 -18.02 -13.64 -5.29
C LEU A 392 -16.87 -13.71 -4.26
N CYS A 393 -16.53 -12.60 -3.64
CA CYS A 393 -15.43 -12.47 -2.68
C CYS A 393 -15.89 -11.68 -1.46
N ALA A 394 -16.04 -12.32 -0.31
CA ALA A 394 -16.31 -11.64 0.94
C ALA A 394 -15.13 -10.74 1.32
N SER A 395 -15.41 -9.49 1.63
CA SER A 395 -14.43 -8.50 2.07
C SER A 395 -15.10 -7.48 2.95
N ALA A 396 -14.54 -7.25 4.13
CA ALA A 396 -14.89 -6.09 4.92
C ALA A 396 -14.42 -4.80 4.24
N PHE A 397 -15.20 -3.71 4.36
CA PHE A 397 -14.82 -2.43 3.78
C PHE A 397 -13.60 -1.85 4.51
N PRO A 398 -12.54 -1.44 3.78
CA PRO A 398 -11.32 -0.93 4.41
C PRO A 398 -11.60 0.24 5.34
N LEU A 399 -10.99 0.23 6.52
CA LEU A 399 -11.06 1.25 7.57
C LEU A 399 -12.40 1.38 8.31
N VAL A 400 -13.52 0.91 7.76
CA VAL A 400 -14.85 1.17 8.34
C VAL A 400 -15.35 0.00 9.19
N ALA A 401 -15.11 -1.24 8.77
CA ALA A 401 -15.44 -2.38 9.62
C ALA A 401 -14.31 -2.63 10.63
N GLY A 402 -14.64 -2.65 11.93
CA GLY A 402 -13.67 -2.85 13.02
C GLY A 402 -13.21 -4.30 13.14
N ASN A 403 -12.47 -4.79 12.17
CA ASN A 403 -11.89 -6.12 12.15
C ASN A 403 -10.36 -6.07 11.92
N TRP A 404 -9.68 -7.20 12.04
CA TRP A 404 -8.24 -7.30 11.87
C TRP A 404 -7.72 -6.84 10.49
N ASN A 405 -8.56 -6.85 9.45
CA ASN A 405 -8.20 -6.27 8.15
C ASN A 405 -7.91 -4.77 8.27
N THR A 406 -8.64 -4.06 9.14
CA THR A 406 -8.42 -2.63 9.40
C THR A 406 -7.02 -2.36 9.94
N VAL A 407 -6.50 -3.21 10.83
CA VAL A 407 -5.12 -3.08 11.35
C VAL A 407 -4.10 -3.18 10.21
N VAL A 408 -4.25 -4.19 9.34
CA VAL A 408 -3.35 -4.37 8.18
C VAL A 408 -3.47 -3.20 7.22
N ASN A 409 -4.68 -2.77 6.90
CA ASN A 409 -4.93 -1.67 5.97
C ASN A 409 -4.36 -0.34 6.49
N MET A 410 -4.52 -0.05 7.79
CA MET A 410 -3.90 1.12 8.43
C MET A 410 -2.37 1.04 8.36
N GLY A 411 -1.77 -0.13 8.58
CA GLY A 411 -0.33 -0.34 8.41
C GLY A 411 0.15 -0.11 6.97
N LEU A 412 -0.60 -0.58 5.98
CA LEU A 412 -0.31 -0.36 4.56
C LEU A 412 -0.41 1.12 4.17
N ILE A 413 -1.43 1.83 4.67
CA ILE A 413 -1.55 3.29 4.48
C ILE A 413 -0.37 3.99 5.15
N GLY A 414 -0.01 3.60 6.38
CA GLY A 414 1.16 4.14 7.08
C GLY A 414 2.43 4.02 6.24
N LEU A 415 2.66 2.86 5.62
CA LEU A 415 3.79 2.65 4.72
C LEU A 415 3.73 3.57 3.48
N ALA A 416 2.56 3.72 2.86
CA ALA A 416 2.38 4.65 1.73
C ALA A 416 2.66 6.11 2.14
N LEU A 417 2.20 6.51 3.33
CA LEU A 417 2.48 7.84 3.88
C LEU A 417 3.95 8.05 4.25
N SER A 418 4.66 6.99 4.70
CA SER A 418 6.11 7.03 4.92
C SER A 418 6.87 7.34 3.63
N VAL A 419 6.50 6.69 2.54
CA VAL A 419 7.05 6.94 1.21
C VAL A 419 6.81 8.40 0.79
N LEU A 420 5.58 8.90 0.91
CA LEU A 420 5.22 10.28 0.56
C LEU A 420 5.96 11.32 1.43
N ARG A 421 6.22 11.01 2.71
CA ARG A 421 7.00 11.87 3.60
C ARG A 421 8.45 12.02 3.13
N GLY A 422 9.03 10.94 2.56
CA GLY A 422 10.41 10.88 2.10
C GLY A 422 10.65 11.44 0.69
N GLU A 423 9.67 12.04 0.05
CA GLU A 423 9.72 12.47 -1.36
C GLU A 423 10.89 13.39 -1.70
N SER A 424 11.34 14.25 -0.77
CA SER A 424 12.43 15.21 -0.99
C SER A 424 13.80 14.55 -1.21
N ILE A 425 13.98 13.30 -0.76
CA ILE A 425 15.25 12.56 -0.84
C ILE A 425 15.03 11.19 -1.53
N ALA A 426 14.05 11.11 -2.39
CA ALA A 426 13.72 9.87 -3.06
C ALA A 426 14.81 9.49 -4.07
N CYS A 427 15.80 8.70 -3.62
CA CYS A 427 16.81 8.08 -4.48
C CYS A 427 16.46 6.61 -4.69
N ASP A 428 16.52 6.14 -5.94
CA ASP A 428 16.37 4.73 -6.27
C ASP A 428 17.66 3.97 -5.95
N TYR A 429 17.62 3.08 -4.97
CA TYR A 429 18.76 2.23 -4.60
C TYR A 429 19.17 1.26 -5.73
N GLY A 430 20.49 1.12 -5.99
CA GLY A 430 21.06 0.07 -6.86
C GLY A 430 21.15 0.42 -8.34
N GLY A 431 21.34 1.66 -8.69
CA GLY A 431 21.72 2.12 -10.00
C GLY A 431 23.04 2.85 -9.96
N GLU A 432 23.97 2.57 -10.90
CA GLU A 432 24.96 3.57 -11.25
C GLU A 432 24.24 4.91 -11.42
N GLU A 433 24.78 5.93 -10.77
CA GLU A 433 24.27 7.28 -10.78
C GLU A 433 24.20 7.85 -12.19
N LYS A 434 23.09 7.63 -12.88
CA LYS A 434 22.64 8.64 -13.82
C LYS A 434 21.87 9.64 -12.97
N THR A 435 22.55 10.74 -12.69
CA THR A 435 22.01 11.97 -12.10
C THR A 435 20.67 12.32 -12.73
N TRP A 436 19.57 11.89 -12.11
CA TRP A 436 18.20 12.26 -12.46
C TRP A 436 17.73 13.49 -11.69
N LEU A 437 18.66 14.16 -11.03
CA LEU A 437 18.39 15.52 -10.65
C LEU A 437 18.47 16.36 -11.94
N PRO A 438 17.43 17.14 -12.30
CA PRO A 438 17.67 18.23 -13.21
C PRO A 438 18.87 18.98 -12.62
N ARG A 439 19.89 19.23 -13.44
CA ARG A 439 20.96 20.14 -13.06
C ARG A 439 20.28 21.44 -12.61
N TYR A 440 19.93 21.53 -11.34
CA TYR A 440 19.75 22.81 -10.74
C TYR A 440 21.16 23.42 -10.80
N ARG A 441 21.40 24.23 -11.84
CA ARG A 441 22.35 25.32 -11.67
C ARG A 441 21.83 26.02 -10.43
N LEU A 442 22.52 25.83 -9.32
CA LEU A 442 22.45 26.72 -8.17
C LEU A 442 22.90 28.07 -8.68
N ASN A 443 22.00 28.84 -9.30
CA ASN A 443 22.17 30.25 -9.46
C ASN A 443 22.04 30.83 -8.05
N ILE A 444 23.10 30.73 -7.27
CA ILE A 444 23.27 31.51 -6.07
C ILE A 444 23.59 32.92 -6.59
N HIS A 445 22.55 33.72 -6.84
CA HIS A 445 22.70 35.15 -6.88
C HIS A 445 23.03 35.60 -5.46
N LEU A 446 24.33 35.67 -5.16
CA LEU A 446 24.82 36.49 -4.08
C LEU A 446 24.55 37.95 -4.50
N GLU A 447 23.45 38.54 -4.05
CA GLU A 447 23.34 39.98 -3.98
C GLU A 447 24.44 40.44 -3.03
N LYS A 448 25.45 41.11 -3.63
CA LYS A 448 26.44 41.88 -2.88
C LYS A 448 25.67 43.00 -2.21
N CYS A 449 25.53 42.94 -0.88
CA CYS A 449 25.36 44.14 -0.05
C CYS A 449 26.69 44.86 0.13
#